data_be4edbd87152b1a935cb2fcdfff32214
#
_entry.id   be4edbd87152b1a935cb2fcdfff32214
#
_cell.length_a   1.000
_cell.length_b   1.000
_cell.length_c   1.000
_cell.angle_alpha   90.00
_cell.angle_beta   90.00
_cell.angle_gamma   90.00
#
_symmetry.space_group_name_H-M   'P 1'
#
loop_
_entity.id
_entity.type
_entity.pdbx_description
1 polymer ?
#
loop_
_entity_poly.entity_id
_entity_poly.type
_entity_poly.pdbx_seq_one_letter_code
_entity_poly.pdbx_strand_id
1 'polypeptide(L)'
;MPLLPVAPGWARGQVHRVEDPITWSSGREAPEVTVLPALWWPPPHPLPGNSRAAILLGVPGVPSAGGPSLPTVAGADPDLLAEGEQVEVNGSKGTIAIEGVEEVRVVTAFLEREDGRILLLERSEKVGSFRGRWAGISGYLEDPTPLDQVYREIREEVGIERKELDLAAEGAPVLARDGSRVFVVFPFRFLVRAPEIRLDWESTRAEWVDPREIRQRLTVPKLDRAWSQVGERPVPKS
;
A
#
# COMPACT_ATOMS: atom_id res chain seq x y z
N MET A 1 9.07 5.65 1.38
CA MET A 1 7.68 5.16 1.18
C MET A 1 6.83 6.28 0.60
N PRO A 2 6.17 6.05 -0.53
CA PRO A 2 5.34 7.07 -1.20
C PRO A 2 4.01 7.29 -0.47
N LEU A 3 3.63 8.55 -0.32
CA LEU A 3 2.35 9.04 0.18
C LEU A 3 1.92 10.24 -0.67
N LEU A 4 0.73 10.78 -0.43
CA LEU A 4 0.28 11.99 -1.13
C LEU A 4 0.93 13.24 -0.52
N PRO A 5 1.53 14.15 -1.32
CA PRO A 5 2.00 15.43 -0.83
C PRO A 5 0.82 16.35 -0.52
N VAL A 6 0.83 17.00 0.66
CA VAL A 6 -0.21 17.95 1.08
C VAL A 6 0.38 19.33 1.34
N ALA A 7 1.47 19.44 2.08
CA ALA A 7 2.19 20.69 2.27
C ALA A 7 3.70 20.46 2.15
N PRO A 8 4.44 21.37 1.48
CA PRO A 8 5.85 21.19 1.18
C PRO A 8 6.75 21.30 2.42
N GLY A 9 7.99 20.86 2.29
CA GLY A 9 9.02 20.94 3.31
C GLY A 9 9.55 19.57 3.72
N TRP A 10 10.47 19.60 4.70
CA TRP A 10 11.10 18.41 5.25
C TRP A 10 11.23 18.56 6.78
N ALA A 11 10.96 17.49 7.48
CA ALA A 11 11.15 17.44 8.93
C ALA A 11 11.42 16.02 9.42
N ARG A 12 12.04 15.91 10.59
CA ARG A 12 12.27 14.67 11.32
C ARG A 12 11.78 14.81 12.75
N GLY A 13 11.19 13.76 13.31
CA GLY A 13 10.73 13.72 14.69
C GLY A 13 10.16 12.37 15.07
N GLN A 14 9.77 12.24 16.33
CA GLN A 14 9.07 11.07 16.81
C GLN A 14 7.60 11.10 16.43
N VAL A 15 7.05 9.96 16.08
CA VAL A 15 5.62 9.79 15.83
C VAL A 15 4.84 10.05 17.11
N HIS A 16 3.88 10.96 17.03
CA HIS A 16 2.86 11.17 18.04
C HIS A 16 1.48 11.07 17.43
N ARG A 17 0.71 10.06 17.84
CA ARG A 17 -0.66 9.84 17.36
C ARG A 17 -1.64 10.68 18.17
N VAL A 18 -2.47 11.43 17.49
CA VAL A 18 -3.55 12.19 18.11
C VAL A 18 -4.82 11.33 18.13
N GLU A 19 -5.24 10.91 19.31
CA GLU A 19 -6.43 10.09 19.52
C GLU A 19 -7.70 10.94 19.66
N ASP A 20 -7.56 12.17 20.18
CA ASP A 20 -8.67 13.11 20.38
C ASP A 20 -8.25 14.53 19.91
N PRO A 21 -8.95 15.12 18.91
CA PRO A 21 -8.62 16.44 18.40
C PRO A 21 -8.90 17.58 19.36
N ILE A 22 -9.65 17.33 20.44
CA ILE A 22 -10.07 18.36 21.41
C ILE A 22 -9.06 18.47 22.56
N THR A 23 -8.44 17.35 22.94
CA THR A 23 -7.61 17.26 24.16
C THR A 23 -6.13 17.06 23.90
N TRP A 24 -5.68 17.13 22.63
CA TRP A 24 -4.27 16.95 22.36
C TRP A 24 -3.40 17.98 23.06
N SER A 25 -2.48 17.51 23.84
CA SER A 25 -1.41 18.31 24.44
C SER A 25 -0.07 17.68 24.16
N SER A 26 0.92 18.48 23.75
CA SER A 26 2.28 17.99 23.70
C SER A 26 2.84 17.98 25.13
N GLY A 27 3.00 16.80 25.67
CA GLY A 27 3.76 16.61 26.93
C GLY A 27 5.24 16.38 26.72
N ARG A 28 5.75 16.46 25.48
CA ARG A 28 7.11 16.07 25.11
C ARG A 28 7.94 17.27 24.69
N GLU A 29 9.20 17.31 25.12
CA GLU A 29 10.18 18.34 24.71
C GLU A 29 10.80 18.03 23.31
N ALA A 30 10.77 16.77 22.87
CA ALA A 30 11.37 16.34 21.61
C ALA A 30 10.54 16.79 20.38
N PRO A 31 11.20 17.03 19.22
CA PRO A 31 10.50 17.28 17.97
C PRO A 31 9.55 16.13 17.61
N GLU A 32 8.29 16.45 17.32
CA GLU A 32 7.25 15.46 17.00
C GLU A 32 6.82 15.52 15.55
N VAL A 33 6.43 14.36 15.01
CA VAL A 33 5.66 14.21 13.79
C VAL A 33 4.24 13.80 14.18
N THR A 34 3.31 14.75 14.04
CA THR A 34 1.92 14.56 14.48
C THR A 34 1.18 13.68 13.47
N VAL A 35 0.60 12.58 13.92
CA VAL A 35 -0.22 11.66 13.11
C VAL A 35 -1.68 11.82 13.51
N LEU A 36 -2.54 12.14 12.54
CA LEU A 36 -3.97 12.39 12.78
C LEU A 36 -4.85 11.90 11.60
N PRO A 37 -6.14 11.59 11.85
CA PRO A 37 -7.09 11.28 10.79
C PRO A 37 -7.20 12.41 9.76
N ALA A 38 -7.23 12.08 8.48
CA ALA A 38 -7.35 13.07 7.40
C ALA A 38 -8.63 13.91 7.48
N LEU A 39 -9.70 13.38 8.09
CA LEU A 39 -10.94 14.09 8.35
C LEU A 39 -10.78 15.31 9.29
N TRP A 40 -9.70 15.36 10.06
CA TRP A 40 -9.39 16.45 10.97
C TRP A 40 -8.46 17.50 10.35
N TRP A 41 -8.25 17.46 9.05
CA TRP A 41 -7.41 18.41 8.35
C TRP A 41 -8.24 19.44 7.55
N PRO A 42 -8.00 20.76 7.71
CA PRO A 42 -7.05 21.37 8.67
C PRO A 42 -7.52 21.15 10.12
N PRO A 43 -6.58 21.00 11.06
CA PRO A 43 -6.94 20.70 12.45
C PRO A 43 -7.76 21.81 13.07
N PRO A 44 -8.76 21.47 13.92
CA PRO A 44 -9.62 22.47 14.57
C PRO A 44 -8.88 23.37 15.57
N HIS A 45 -7.74 22.91 16.07
CA HIS A 45 -6.84 23.64 16.96
C HIS A 45 -5.41 23.61 16.41
N PRO A 46 -4.53 24.57 16.79
CA PRO A 46 -3.12 24.52 16.43
C PRO A 46 -2.48 23.18 16.84
N LEU A 47 -1.66 22.61 15.96
CA LEU A 47 -0.87 21.44 16.31
C LEU A 47 0.05 21.73 17.51
N PRO A 48 0.44 20.72 18.30
CA PRO A 48 1.40 20.89 19.40
C PRO A 48 2.59 21.75 18.99
N GLY A 49 3.07 22.63 19.86
CA GLY A 49 4.13 23.60 19.53
C GLY A 49 5.48 23.00 19.12
N ASN A 50 5.71 21.73 19.46
CA ASN A 50 6.86 20.94 19.06
C ASN A 50 6.64 20.14 17.77
N SER A 51 5.44 20.18 17.15
CA SER A 51 5.16 19.53 15.87
C SER A 51 6.05 20.10 14.76
N ARG A 52 6.73 19.23 14.05
CA ARG A 52 7.62 19.58 12.92
C ARG A 52 7.06 19.15 11.58
N ALA A 53 6.16 18.17 11.57
CA ALA A 53 5.45 17.70 10.39
C ALA A 53 4.11 17.08 10.78
N ALA A 54 3.26 16.81 9.77
CA ALA A 54 2.04 16.05 9.95
C ALA A 54 1.95 14.88 8.95
N ILE A 55 1.41 13.76 9.42
CA ILE A 55 1.07 12.61 8.60
C ILE A 55 -0.43 12.34 8.76
N LEU A 56 -1.17 12.38 7.65
CA LEU A 56 -2.61 12.19 7.66
C LEU A 56 -2.95 10.72 7.38
N LEU A 57 -3.72 10.11 8.27
CA LEU A 57 -4.28 8.77 8.08
C LEU A 57 -5.45 8.85 7.09
N GLY A 58 -5.29 8.21 5.94
CA GLY A 58 -6.24 8.32 4.83
C GLY A 58 -6.03 9.60 3.99
N VAL A 59 -6.92 9.81 3.04
CA VAL A 59 -6.86 10.94 2.11
C VAL A 59 -7.87 12.00 2.52
N PRO A 60 -7.48 13.29 2.65
CA PRO A 60 -8.42 14.37 2.93
C PRO A 60 -9.39 14.54 1.74
N GLY A 61 -10.66 14.76 2.03
CA GLY A 61 -11.70 14.90 1.01
C GLY A 61 -11.56 16.12 0.09
N VAL A 62 -10.94 17.19 0.57
CA VAL A 62 -10.58 18.39 -0.20
C VAL A 62 -9.28 18.95 0.37
N PRO A 63 -8.26 19.25 -0.44
CA PRO A 63 -7.12 20.04 0.00
C PRO A 63 -7.61 21.43 0.36
N SER A 64 -7.77 21.75 1.65
CA SER A 64 -8.12 23.10 2.06
C SER A 64 -6.88 23.97 2.10
N ALA A 65 -6.90 25.07 1.36
CA ALA A 65 -5.95 26.15 1.54
C ALA A 65 -6.10 26.69 2.96
N GLY A 66 -5.04 26.63 3.80
CA GLY A 66 -5.07 27.24 5.13
C GLY A 66 -4.66 26.33 6.31
N GLY A 67 -4.14 25.14 6.05
CA GLY A 67 -3.50 24.32 7.10
C GLY A 67 -2.17 24.92 7.57
N PRO A 68 -1.63 24.42 8.72
CA PRO A 68 -0.33 24.85 9.20
C PRO A 68 0.76 24.65 8.13
N SER A 69 1.72 25.57 8.07
CA SER A 69 2.84 25.57 7.12
C SER A 69 3.93 24.53 7.48
N LEU A 70 3.52 23.36 7.91
CA LEU A 70 4.40 22.24 8.22
C LEU A 70 4.45 21.25 7.07
N PRO A 71 5.60 20.57 6.84
CA PRO A 71 5.68 19.44 5.93
C PRO A 71 4.56 18.43 6.22
N THR A 72 3.70 18.16 5.22
CA THR A 72 2.52 17.30 5.43
C THR A 72 2.36 16.32 4.29
N VAL A 73 2.09 15.07 4.63
CA VAL A 73 1.76 13.98 3.70
C VAL A 73 0.45 13.31 4.12
N ALA A 74 -0.25 12.71 3.18
CA ALA A 74 -1.51 12.01 3.42
C ALA A 74 -1.54 10.63 2.77
N GLY A 75 -2.50 9.80 3.16
CA GLY A 75 -2.67 8.45 2.62
C GLY A 75 -1.99 7.37 3.45
N ALA A 76 -1.45 7.71 4.63
CA ALA A 76 -0.91 6.70 5.53
C ALA A 76 -2.03 5.79 6.06
N ASP A 77 -1.71 4.49 6.12
CA ASP A 77 -2.55 3.51 6.81
C ASP A 77 -2.28 3.57 8.33
N PRO A 78 -3.28 3.38 9.20
CA PRO A 78 -3.07 3.34 10.64
C PRO A 78 -1.99 2.36 11.11
N ASP A 79 -1.81 1.24 10.40
CA ASP A 79 -0.84 0.20 10.77
C ASP A 79 0.59 0.51 10.35
N LEU A 80 0.81 1.60 9.58
CA LEU A 80 2.13 1.92 9.01
C LEU A 80 3.12 2.43 10.06
N LEU A 81 2.63 3.16 11.03
CA LEU A 81 3.44 3.89 12.02
C LEU A 81 3.09 3.47 13.45
N ALA A 82 4.09 3.32 14.29
CA ALA A 82 3.88 3.12 15.73
C ALA A 82 4.23 4.40 16.52
N GLU A 83 3.61 4.56 17.68
CA GLU A 83 3.90 5.66 18.61
C GLU A 83 5.37 5.65 19.01
N GLY A 84 6.02 6.81 18.98
CA GLY A 84 7.41 6.99 19.38
C GLY A 84 8.46 6.62 18.32
N GLU A 85 8.08 6.08 17.16
CA GLU A 85 9.03 5.80 16.08
C GLU A 85 9.64 7.10 15.53
N GLN A 86 10.92 7.04 15.17
CA GLN A 86 11.59 8.13 14.47
C GLN A 86 11.23 8.10 12.99
N VAL A 87 10.72 9.22 12.47
CA VAL A 87 10.34 9.33 11.07
C VAL A 87 10.87 10.60 10.43
N GLU A 88 11.17 10.51 9.15
CA GLU A 88 11.39 11.66 8.28
C GLU A 88 10.17 11.86 7.39
N VAL A 89 9.73 13.10 7.24
CA VAL A 89 8.62 13.50 6.37
C VAL A 89 9.14 14.46 5.31
N ASN A 90 8.93 14.12 4.05
CA ASN A 90 9.16 15.02 2.92
C ASN A 90 7.83 15.36 2.25
N GLY A 91 7.22 16.45 2.67
CA GLY A 91 5.94 16.92 2.15
C GLY A 91 6.01 17.36 0.69
N SER A 92 7.17 17.82 0.20
CA SER A 92 7.36 18.22 -1.20
C SER A 92 7.35 17.01 -2.14
N LYS A 93 7.89 15.86 -1.69
CA LYS A 93 7.94 14.62 -2.47
C LYS A 93 6.79 13.67 -2.16
N GLY A 94 5.99 13.94 -1.13
CA GLY A 94 4.98 13.01 -0.65
C GLY A 94 5.60 11.71 -0.14
N THR A 95 6.69 11.78 0.65
CA THR A 95 7.34 10.56 1.14
C THR A 95 7.62 10.62 2.63
N ILE A 96 7.65 9.44 3.26
CA ILE A 96 8.15 9.22 4.60
C ILE A 96 9.25 8.15 4.61
N ALA A 97 10.14 8.24 5.60
CA ALA A 97 11.07 7.17 5.95
C ALA A 97 10.97 6.93 7.47
N ILE A 98 10.95 5.66 7.88
CA ILE A 98 10.90 5.25 9.29
C ILE A 98 12.26 4.69 9.65
N GLU A 99 12.87 5.15 10.73
CA GLU A 99 14.20 4.70 11.15
C GLU A 99 14.18 3.20 11.52
N GLY A 100 15.15 2.45 11.00
CA GLY A 100 15.25 1.00 11.23
C GLY A 100 14.23 0.16 10.47
N VAL A 101 13.47 0.76 9.54
CA VAL A 101 12.49 0.06 8.69
C VAL A 101 12.99 0.03 7.25
N GLU A 102 13.07 -1.18 6.70
CA GLU A 102 13.45 -1.42 5.31
C GLU A 102 12.25 -1.25 4.37
N GLU A 103 12.42 -0.48 3.29
CA GLU A 103 11.44 -0.43 2.19
C GLU A 103 11.71 -1.55 1.20
N VAL A 104 10.71 -2.41 1.00
CA VAL A 104 10.77 -3.52 0.04
C VAL A 104 9.73 -3.30 -1.06
N ARG A 105 10.16 -3.18 -2.30
CA ARG A 105 9.28 -2.95 -3.44
C ARG A 105 8.89 -4.27 -4.08
N VAL A 106 7.58 -4.48 -4.27
CA VAL A 106 7.04 -5.72 -4.84
C VAL A 106 5.91 -5.40 -5.83
N VAL A 107 5.74 -6.27 -6.82
CA VAL A 107 4.56 -6.24 -7.69
C VAL A 107 3.55 -7.28 -7.22
N THR A 108 2.26 -7.05 -7.53
CA THR A 108 1.20 -8.06 -7.32
C THR A 108 0.23 -8.02 -8.50
N ALA A 109 0.04 -9.15 -9.17
CA ALA A 109 -0.93 -9.30 -10.25
C ALA A 109 -2.17 -10.06 -9.79
N PHE A 110 -3.32 -9.57 -10.25
CA PHE A 110 -4.60 -10.27 -10.23
C PHE A 110 -4.96 -10.64 -11.67
N LEU A 111 -5.01 -11.93 -11.98
CA LEU A 111 -5.53 -12.42 -13.25
C LEU A 111 -7.04 -12.59 -13.10
N GLU A 112 -7.82 -11.94 -13.94
CA GLU A 112 -9.29 -12.01 -13.95
C GLU A 112 -9.77 -12.75 -15.20
N ARG A 113 -10.67 -13.70 -15.00
CA ARG A 113 -11.36 -14.42 -16.09
C ARG A 113 -12.62 -13.69 -16.52
N GLU A 114 -13.18 -14.10 -17.67
CA GLU A 114 -14.44 -13.54 -18.22
C GLU A 114 -15.63 -13.64 -17.25
N ASP A 115 -15.63 -14.64 -16.37
CA ASP A 115 -16.66 -14.82 -15.32
C ASP A 115 -16.47 -13.90 -14.10
N GLY A 116 -15.44 -13.03 -14.11
CA GLY A 116 -15.12 -12.08 -13.05
C GLY A 116 -14.38 -12.68 -11.85
N ARG A 117 -14.01 -13.95 -11.90
CA ARG A 117 -13.19 -14.60 -10.87
C ARG A 117 -11.72 -14.24 -11.05
N ILE A 118 -11.03 -14.07 -9.94
CA ILE A 118 -9.60 -13.79 -9.89
C ILE A 118 -8.81 -14.99 -9.41
N LEU A 119 -7.57 -15.12 -9.91
CA LEU A 119 -6.64 -16.16 -9.46
C LEU A 119 -5.98 -15.74 -8.16
N LEU A 120 -6.06 -16.61 -7.15
CA LEU A 120 -5.23 -16.53 -5.94
C LEU A 120 -4.36 -17.79 -5.85
N LEU A 121 -3.14 -17.60 -5.34
CA LEU A 121 -2.15 -18.64 -5.12
C LEU A 121 -1.91 -18.82 -3.62
N GLU A 122 -1.85 -20.06 -3.15
CA GLU A 122 -1.44 -20.39 -1.78
C GLU A 122 0.07 -20.54 -1.73
N ARG A 123 0.74 -19.66 -0.98
CA ARG A 123 2.20 -19.62 -0.86
C ARG A 123 2.73 -20.87 -0.17
N SER A 124 3.78 -21.45 -0.75
CA SER A 124 4.41 -22.66 -0.21
C SER A 124 5.16 -22.40 1.11
N GLU A 125 5.51 -23.47 1.83
CA GLU A 125 6.36 -23.40 3.03
C GLU A 125 7.82 -23.04 2.71
N LYS A 126 8.22 -23.03 1.43
CA LYS A 126 9.59 -22.77 0.98
C LYS A 126 9.90 -21.30 0.77
N VAL A 127 8.87 -20.45 0.63
CA VAL A 127 9.05 -19.01 0.43
C VAL A 127 9.52 -18.28 1.68
N GLY A 128 10.17 -17.12 1.50
CA GLY A 128 10.76 -16.35 2.59
C GLY A 128 9.77 -15.66 3.53
N SER A 129 8.54 -15.36 3.06
CA SER A 129 7.55 -14.60 3.83
C SER A 129 6.12 -15.09 3.59
N PHE A 130 5.26 -14.90 4.59
CA PHE A 130 3.81 -15.16 4.52
C PHE A 130 3.46 -16.56 4.02
N ARG A 131 4.13 -17.61 4.53
CA ARG A 131 3.91 -19.03 4.19
C ARG A 131 2.48 -19.44 4.47
N GLY A 132 1.90 -20.30 3.61
CA GLY A 132 0.54 -20.82 3.74
C GLY A 132 -0.55 -19.75 3.58
N ARG A 133 -0.23 -18.53 3.19
CA ARG A 133 -1.21 -17.48 2.94
C ARG A 133 -1.56 -17.37 1.47
N TRP A 134 -2.78 -16.92 1.21
CA TRP A 134 -3.24 -16.64 -0.14
C TRP A 134 -2.74 -15.27 -0.61
N ALA A 135 -2.28 -15.20 -1.84
CA ALA A 135 -1.75 -14.00 -2.50
C ALA A 135 -2.20 -13.93 -3.96
N GLY A 136 -2.03 -12.77 -4.59
CA GLY A 136 -1.90 -12.67 -6.04
C GLY A 136 -0.51 -13.16 -6.47
N ILE A 137 -0.24 -13.18 -7.77
CA ILE A 137 1.10 -13.46 -8.31
C ILE A 137 2.01 -12.29 -7.92
N SER A 138 3.14 -12.55 -7.25
CA SER A 138 3.89 -11.46 -6.60
C SER A 138 5.38 -11.74 -6.55
N GLY A 139 6.20 -10.74 -6.93
CA GLY A 139 7.65 -10.80 -6.84
C GLY A 139 8.31 -9.49 -6.43
N TYR A 140 9.58 -9.59 -6.07
CA TYR A 140 10.41 -8.42 -5.75
C TYR A 140 10.69 -7.60 -7.01
N LEU A 141 10.66 -6.27 -6.88
CA LEU A 141 10.95 -5.38 -8.00
C LEU A 141 12.46 -5.34 -8.28
N GLU A 142 12.88 -6.07 -9.28
CA GLU A 142 14.26 -6.15 -9.79
C GLU A 142 14.40 -5.55 -11.19
N ASP A 143 13.31 -5.59 -11.98
CA ASP A 143 13.26 -5.03 -13.33
C ASP A 143 13.17 -3.49 -13.32
N PRO A 144 13.51 -2.82 -14.43
CA PRO A 144 13.47 -1.35 -14.53
C PRO A 144 12.10 -0.74 -14.23
N THR A 145 11.02 -1.46 -14.55
CA THR A 145 9.65 -1.00 -14.28
C THR A 145 8.82 -2.06 -13.57
N PRO A 146 7.84 -1.66 -12.73
CA PRO A 146 6.91 -2.61 -12.12
C PRO A 146 6.12 -3.42 -13.16
N LEU A 147 5.82 -2.84 -14.33
CA LEU A 147 5.09 -3.52 -15.39
C LEU A 147 5.92 -4.64 -16.04
N ASP A 148 7.22 -4.44 -16.27
CA ASP A 148 8.09 -5.48 -16.80
C ASP A 148 8.25 -6.62 -15.79
N GLN A 149 8.45 -6.27 -14.51
CA GLN A 149 8.54 -7.23 -13.42
C GLN A 149 7.29 -8.12 -13.34
N VAL A 150 6.10 -7.54 -13.35
CA VAL A 150 4.86 -8.31 -13.18
C VAL A 150 4.61 -9.28 -14.32
N TYR A 151 5.00 -8.94 -15.56
CA TYR A 151 4.93 -9.88 -16.68
C TYR A 151 5.89 -11.04 -16.51
N ARG A 152 7.08 -10.81 -15.95
CA ARG A 152 8.05 -11.85 -15.63
C ARG A 152 7.48 -12.79 -14.57
N GLU A 153 6.95 -12.27 -13.48
CA GLU A 153 6.37 -13.07 -12.40
C GLU A 153 5.20 -13.94 -12.87
N ILE A 154 4.29 -13.39 -13.69
CA ILE A 154 3.17 -14.16 -14.24
C ILE A 154 3.68 -15.35 -15.07
N ARG A 155 4.72 -15.14 -15.89
CA ARG A 155 5.31 -16.22 -16.68
C ARG A 155 6.00 -17.26 -15.81
N GLU A 156 6.73 -16.83 -14.76
CA GLU A 156 7.51 -17.71 -13.88
C GLU A 156 6.61 -18.50 -12.93
N GLU A 157 5.67 -17.87 -12.23
CA GLU A 157 4.82 -18.52 -11.23
C GLU A 157 3.67 -19.35 -11.83
N VAL A 158 3.09 -18.94 -12.98
CA VAL A 158 1.90 -19.59 -13.52
C VAL A 158 1.99 -20.00 -15.01
N GLY A 159 3.11 -19.71 -15.67
CA GLY A 159 3.39 -20.17 -17.04
C GLY A 159 2.60 -19.45 -18.14
N ILE A 160 2.00 -18.28 -17.87
CA ILE A 160 1.22 -17.52 -18.86
C ILE A 160 2.11 -16.51 -19.56
N GLU A 161 2.12 -16.54 -20.89
CA GLU A 161 2.91 -15.62 -21.70
C GLU A 161 2.22 -14.26 -21.86
N ARG A 162 3.03 -13.18 -22.01
CA ARG A 162 2.54 -11.80 -22.17
C ARG A 162 1.46 -11.62 -23.23
N LYS A 163 1.53 -12.37 -24.34
CA LYS A 163 0.54 -12.32 -25.45
C LYS A 163 -0.85 -12.82 -25.06
N GLU A 164 -0.97 -13.53 -23.93
CA GLU A 164 -2.22 -14.10 -23.41
C GLU A 164 -2.85 -13.20 -22.35
N LEU A 165 -2.23 -12.05 -22.07
CA LEU A 165 -2.58 -11.11 -21.01
C LEU A 165 -3.02 -9.77 -21.61
N ASP A 166 -4.20 -9.31 -21.23
CA ASP A 166 -4.68 -7.97 -21.51
C ASP A 166 -4.60 -7.12 -20.23
N LEU A 167 -3.70 -6.13 -20.17
CA LEU A 167 -3.58 -5.22 -19.02
C LEU A 167 -4.87 -4.41 -18.88
N ALA A 168 -5.61 -4.65 -17.79
CA ALA A 168 -6.89 -4.02 -17.52
C ALA A 168 -6.77 -2.82 -16.56
N ALA A 169 -5.85 -2.87 -15.61
CA ALA A 169 -5.60 -1.77 -14.68
C ALA A 169 -4.21 -1.83 -14.07
N GLU A 170 -3.66 -0.65 -13.78
CA GLU A 170 -2.52 -0.40 -12.91
C GLU A 170 -2.98 0.48 -11.77
N GLY A 171 -2.77 0.08 -10.53
CA GLY A 171 -3.27 0.76 -9.35
C GLY A 171 -2.19 1.59 -8.63
N ALA A 172 -2.63 2.48 -7.75
CA ALA A 172 -1.73 3.19 -6.85
C ALA A 172 -1.04 2.20 -5.88
N PRO A 173 0.24 2.44 -5.52
CA PRO A 173 0.95 1.59 -4.57
C PRO A 173 0.24 1.49 -3.22
N VAL A 174 0.26 0.29 -2.64
CA VAL A 174 -0.29 0.00 -1.30
C VAL A 174 0.86 -0.32 -0.36
N LEU A 175 0.84 0.26 0.84
CA LEU A 175 1.84 0.03 1.87
C LEU A 175 1.36 -1.07 2.82
N ALA A 176 2.19 -2.08 3.03
CA ALA A 176 1.92 -3.17 3.97
C ALA A 176 3.12 -3.37 4.90
N ARG A 177 2.90 -3.18 6.20
CA ARG A 177 3.96 -3.33 7.20
C ARG A 177 4.03 -4.77 7.73
N ASP A 178 5.27 -5.26 7.87
CA ASP A 178 5.61 -6.52 8.53
C ASP A 178 6.88 -6.35 9.39
N GLY A 179 6.70 -6.04 10.65
CA GLY A 179 7.80 -5.78 11.59
C GLY A 179 8.68 -4.61 11.15
N SER A 180 9.95 -4.90 10.87
CA SER A 180 10.95 -3.92 10.39
C SER A 180 10.96 -3.74 8.87
N ARG A 181 9.96 -4.25 8.15
CA ARG A 181 9.83 -4.05 6.69
C ARG A 181 8.52 -3.38 6.35
N VAL A 182 8.55 -2.54 5.33
CA VAL A 182 7.36 -2.01 4.68
C VAL A 182 7.41 -2.40 3.20
N PHE A 183 6.46 -3.20 2.79
CA PHE A 183 6.27 -3.56 1.40
C PHE A 183 5.52 -2.44 0.67
N VAL A 184 6.11 -1.92 -0.39
CA VAL A 184 5.46 -1.03 -1.37
C VAL A 184 4.95 -1.91 -2.50
N VAL A 185 3.67 -2.24 -2.46
CA VAL A 185 3.02 -3.18 -3.37
C VAL A 185 2.46 -2.43 -4.57
N PHE A 186 2.92 -2.73 -5.78
CA PHE A 186 2.39 -2.20 -7.05
C PHE A 186 1.36 -3.19 -7.61
N PRO A 187 0.05 -2.89 -7.52
CA PRO A 187 -0.99 -3.81 -7.96
C PRO A 187 -1.31 -3.64 -9.45
N PHE A 188 -1.51 -4.78 -10.12
CA PHE A 188 -1.92 -4.87 -11.52
C PHE A 188 -3.10 -5.81 -11.66
N ARG A 189 -3.97 -5.55 -12.66
CA ARG A 189 -5.01 -6.46 -13.07
C ARG A 189 -4.90 -6.76 -14.56
N PHE A 190 -4.96 -8.04 -14.89
CA PHE A 190 -4.95 -8.53 -16.26
C PHE A 190 -6.19 -9.38 -16.53
N LEU A 191 -6.76 -9.24 -17.71
CA LEU A 191 -7.78 -10.16 -18.21
C LEU A 191 -7.11 -11.33 -18.92
N VAL A 192 -7.63 -12.54 -18.66
CA VAL A 192 -7.13 -13.78 -19.26
C VAL A 192 -8.26 -14.65 -19.78
N ARG A 193 -8.02 -15.40 -20.88
CA ARG A 193 -8.99 -16.32 -21.48
C ARG A 193 -8.60 -17.76 -21.17
N ALA A 194 -9.34 -18.41 -20.26
CA ALA A 194 -9.21 -19.83 -19.92
C ALA A 194 -7.77 -20.37 -19.86
N PRO A 195 -6.87 -19.76 -19.09
CA PRO A 195 -5.47 -20.13 -19.09
C PRO A 195 -5.24 -21.48 -18.42
N GLU A 196 -4.29 -22.24 -18.95
CA GLU A 196 -3.72 -23.39 -18.25
C GLU A 196 -2.72 -22.88 -17.19
N ILE A 197 -2.99 -23.12 -15.91
CA ILE A 197 -2.12 -22.69 -14.80
C ILE A 197 -1.08 -23.77 -14.53
N ARG A 198 0.20 -23.40 -14.56
CA ARG A 198 1.34 -24.27 -14.22
C ARG A 198 2.12 -23.64 -13.08
N LEU A 199 1.81 -24.10 -11.87
CA LEU A 199 2.47 -23.59 -10.66
C LEU A 199 3.95 -23.95 -10.64
N ASP A 200 4.75 -23.01 -10.17
CA ASP A 200 6.13 -23.24 -9.79
C ASP A 200 6.25 -23.73 -8.33
N TRP A 201 7.46 -23.67 -7.75
CA TRP A 201 7.75 -24.13 -6.38
C TRP A 201 7.27 -23.15 -5.29
N GLU A 202 6.96 -21.90 -5.64
CA GLU A 202 6.56 -20.86 -4.69
C GLU A 202 5.12 -21.03 -4.22
N SER A 203 4.30 -21.71 -5.00
CA SER A 203 2.88 -21.91 -4.73
C SER A 203 2.48 -23.39 -4.66
N THR A 204 1.61 -23.74 -3.71
CA THR A 204 1.11 -25.11 -3.54
C THR A 204 -0.25 -25.34 -4.17
N ARG A 205 -1.05 -24.28 -4.30
CA ARG A 205 -2.42 -24.33 -4.85
C ARG A 205 -2.75 -23.05 -5.60
N ALA A 206 -3.63 -23.17 -6.59
CA ALA A 206 -4.22 -22.06 -7.31
C ALA A 206 -5.75 -22.21 -7.29
N GLU A 207 -6.46 -21.12 -7.00
CA GLU A 207 -7.93 -21.11 -7.01
C GLU A 207 -8.47 -19.88 -7.70
N TRP A 208 -9.49 -20.07 -8.54
CA TRP A 208 -10.27 -19.00 -9.12
C TRP A 208 -11.42 -18.66 -8.18
N VAL A 209 -11.35 -17.48 -7.56
CA VAL A 209 -12.28 -17.07 -6.50
C VAL A 209 -13.05 -15.81 -6.88
N ASP A 210 -14.22 -15.61 -6.27
CA ASP A 210 -14.89 -14.31 -6.30
C ASP A 210 -14.02 -13.30 -5.53
N PRO A 211 -13.74 -12.10 -6.05
CA PRO A 211 -12.93 -11.09 -5.35
C PRO A 211 -13.41 -10.77 -3.93
N ARG A 212 -14.70 -10.92 -3.65
CA ARG A 212 -15.27 -10.72 -2.31
C ARG A 212 -14.76 -11.74 -1.27
N GLU A 213 -14.28 -12.89 -1.74
CA GLU A 213 -13.72 -13.95 -0.86
C GLU A 213 -12.33 -13.60 -0.32
N ILE A 214 -11.62 -12.59 -0.88
CA ILE A 214 -10.31 -12.15 -0.39
C ILE A 214 -10.35 -11.92 1.13
N ARG A 215 -11.40 -11.23 1.61
CA ARG A 215 -11.55 -10.88 3.04
C ARG A 215 -11.92 -12.07 3.94
N GLN A 216 -12.30 -13.19 3.37
CA GLN A 216 -12.69 -14.41 4.10
C GLN A 216 -11.54 -15.41 4.21
N ARG A 217 -10.41 -15.14 3.53
CA ARG A 217 -9.25 -16.02 3.46
C ARG A 217 -8.10 -15.48 4.30
N LEU A 218 -7.22 -16.36 4.74
CA LEU A 218 -5.96 -15.98 5.35
C LEU A 218 -4.99 -15.51 4.25
N THR A 219 -5.00 -14.22 3.96
CA THR A 219 -4.20 -13.62 2.88
C THR A 219 -2.91 -12.99 3.38
N VAL A 220 -2.01 -12.66 2.45
CA VAL A 220 -0.93 -11.71 2.71
C VAL A 220 -1.50 -10.35 3.14
N PRO A 221 -0.78 -9.55 3.95
CA PRO A 221 -1.28 -8.26 4.41
C PRO A 221 -1.71 -7.33 3.27
N LYS A 222 -2.87 -6.67 3.46
CA LYS A 222 -3.40 -5.66 2.52
C LYS A 222 -3.73 -6.15 1.11
N LEU A 223 -3.91 -7.46 0.88
CA LEU A 223 -4.30 -7.98 -0.44
C LEU A 223 -5.64 -7.41 -0.91
N ASP A 224 -6.61 -7.25 0.00
CA ASP A 224 -7.90 -6.63 -0.29
C ASP A 224 -7.76 -5.14 -0.68
N ARG A 225 -6.81 -4.43 -0.09
CA ARG A 225 -6.46 -3.06 -0.45
C ARG A 225 -5.80 -3.00 -1.83
N ALA A 226 -4.86 -3.91 -2.11
CA ALA A 226 -4.24 -4.01 -3.43
C ALA A 226 -5.29 -4.29 -4.52
N TRP A 227 -6.23 -5.23 -4.26
CA TRP A 227 -7.35 -5.47 -5.16
C TRP A 227 -8.21 -4.21 -5.36
N SER A 228 -8.54 -3.46 -4.30
CA SER A 228 -9.37 -2.26 -4.41
C SER A 228 -8.79 -1.16 -5.31
N GLN A 229 -7.46 -1.15 -5.51
CA GLN A 229 -6.81 -0.19 -6.43
C GLN A 229 -7.03 -0.53 -7.91
N VAL A 230 -7.34 -1.78 -8.24
CA VAL A 230 -7.42 -2.25 -9.62
C VAL A 230 -8.76 -2.93 -9.97
N GLY A 231 -9.54 -3.31 -8.96
CA GLY A 231 -10.75 -4.13 -9.11
C GLY A 231 -11.99 -3.37 -9.58
N GLU A 232 -12.04 -2.06 -9.43
CA GLU A 232 -13.17 -1.28 -9.92
C GLU A 232 -13.12 -1.20 -11.45
N ARG A 233 -14.17 -1.74 -12.11
CA ARG A 233 -14.34 -1.50 -13.54
C ARG A 233 -14.63 -0.02 -13.74
N PRO A 234 -13.91 0.70 -14.63
CA PRO A 234 -14.33 2.04 -14.98
C PRO A 234 -15.76 1.97 -15.49
N VAL A 235 -16.68 2.72 -14.83
CA VAL A 235 -18.05 2.88 -15.33
C VAL A 235 -17.93 3.46 -16.73
N PRO A 236 -18.49 2.81 -17.78
CA PRO A 236 -18.46 3.37 -19.12
C PRO A 236 -19.07 4.77 -19.06
N LYS A 237 -18.31 5.78 -19.46
CA LYS A 237 -18.89 7.12 -19.66
C LYS A 237 -19.89 6.99 -20.78
N SER A 238 -21.19 7.01 -20.42
CA SER A 238 -22.32 7.12 -21.33
C SER A 238 -22.30 8.43 -22.09
#